data_701aed49457ea3b6d55f3e5a69b15700
#
_entry.id   701aed49457ea3b6d55f3e5a69b15700
#
_cell.length_a   1.000
_cell.length_b   1.000
_cell.length_c   1.000
_cell.angle_alpha   90.00
_cell.angle_beta   90.00
_cell.angle_gamma   90.00
#
_symmetry.space_group_name_H-M   'P 1'
#
loop_
_entity.id
_entity.type
_entity.pdbx_description
1 polymer ?
#
loop_
_entity_poly.entity_id
_entity_poly.type
_entity_poly.pdbx_seq_one_letter_code
_entity_poly.pdbx_strand_id
1 'polypeptide(L)'
;MPKFFAEITDTFGGEANYCWVHRFIIEASSMRGAVWKLTRETGYSFRMDYNTGDFRRYNVPRAAICMFIEWADDNIVDQYLNAKRI
;
A
#
# COMPACT_ATOMS: atom_id res chain seq x y z
N MET A 1 -3.06 -15.98 8.75
CA MET A 1 -3.09 -15.32 7.42
C MET A 1 -1.85 -14.49 7.19
N PRO A 2 -1.34 -14.46 5.96
CA PRO A 2 -0.25 -13.55 5.62
C PRO A 2 -0.62 -12.10 5.86
N LYS A 3 0.40 -11.29 6.16
CA LYS A 3 0.25 -9.85 6.35
C LYS A 3 1.03 -9.11 5.28
N PHE A 4 0.50 -7.94 4.91
CA PHE A 4 1.10 -7.08 3.90
C PHE A 4 1.21 -5.68 4.48
N PHE A 5 2.26 -4.98 4.08
CA PHE A 5 2.47 -3.59 4.43
C PHE A 5 2.27 -2.73 3.20
N ALA A 6 1.42 -1.71 3.31
CA ALA A 6 1.16 -0.80 2.21
C ALA A 6 1.31 0.64 2.65
N GLU A 7 1.85 1.45 1.76
CA GLU A 7 1.94 2.90 1.91
C GLU A 7 1.25 3.56 0.73
N ILE A 8 0.31 4.45 1.03
CA ILE A 8 -0.37 5.27 0.03
C ILE A 8 0.07 6.69 0.24
N THR A 9 0.56 7.32 -0.82
CA THR A 9 1.10 8.68 -0.76
C THR A 9 0.77 9.44 -2.04
N ASP A 10 0.92 10.77 -1.97
CA ASP A 10 0.78 11.61 -3.15
C ASP A 10 2.08 11.62 -3.95
N THR A 11 1.95 11.93 -5.25
CA THR A 11 3.12 12.05 -6.14
C THR A 11 3.31 13.50 -6.59
N PHE A 12 2.60 14.43 -6.00
CA PHE A 12 2.49 15.81 -6.48
C PHE A 12 3.82 16.56 -6.41
N GLY A 13 4.59 16.34 -5.36
CA GLY A 13 5.89 17.00 -5.18
C GLY A 13 7.07 16.12 -5.57
N GLY A 14 6.82 14.96 -6.19
CA GLY A 14 7.85 13.97 -6.45
C GLY A 14 8.19 13.17 -5.18
N GLU A 15 9.10 12.20 -5.32
CA GLU A 15 9.40 11.26 -4.23
C GLU A 15 10.02 11.92 -3.00
N ALA A 16 10.69 13.05 -3.17
CA ALA A 16 11.37 13.73 -2.07
C ALA A 16 10.44 14.58 -1.21
N ASN A 17 9.22 14.85 -1.68
CA ASN A 17 8.32 15.83 -1.04
C ASN A 17 6.90 15.30 -0.90
N TYR A 18 6.76 14.10 -0.35
CA TYR A 18 5.43 13.57 -0.05
C TYR A 18 4.73 14.45 0.97
N CYS A 19 3.55 14.95 0.62
CA CYS A 19 2.75 15.78 1.52
C CYS A 19 2.09 14.96 2.62
N TRP A 20 1.77 13.70 2.34
CA TRP A 20 1.15 12.79 3.29
C TRP A 20 1.48 11.35 2.94
N VAL A 21 1.44 10.48 3.96
CA VAL A 21 1.63 9.05 3.79
C VAL A 21 0.63 8.34 4.70
N HIS A 22 -0.17 7.45 4.13
CA HIS A 22 -1.06 6.57 4.88
C HIS A 22 -0.51 5.16 4.86
N ARG A 23 -0.33 4.56 6.02
CA ARG A 23 0.23 3.23 6.17
C ARG A 23 -0.81 2.25 6.65
N PHE A 24 -0.75 1.05 6.09
CA PHE A 24 -1.69 -0.04 6.41
C PHE A 24 -0.94 -1.33 6.64
N ILE A 25 -1.42 -2.12 7.61
CA ILE A 25 -1.07 -3.53 7.75
C ILE A 25 -2.33 -4.31 7.39
N ILE A 26 -2.24 -5.16 6.37
CA ILE A 26 -3.39 -5.85 5.80
C ILE A 26 -3.24 -7.35 5.98
N GLU A 27 -4.25 -8.00 6.55
CA GLU A 27 -4.32 -9.45 6.58
C GLU A 27 -5.14 -9.93 5.38
N ALA A 28 -4.53 -10.75 4.54
CA ALA A 28 -5.17 -11.31 3.36
C ALA A 28 -4.47 -12.60 2.96
N SER A 29 -5.15 -13.45 2.23
CA SER A 29 -4.57 -14.71 1.77
C SER A 29 -3.59 -14.52 0.62
N SER A 30 -3.63 -13.38 -0.06
CA SER A 30 -2.76 -13.08 -1.19
C SER A 30 -2.55 -11.57 -1.33
N MET A 31 -1.51 -11.21 -2.08
CA MET A 31 -1.24 -9.81 -2.44
C MET A 31 -2.45 -9.17 -3.14
N ARG A 32 -3.06 -9.90 -4.07
CA ARG A 32 -4.25 -9.42 -4.78
C ARG A 32 -5.40 -9.15 -3.82
N GLY A 33 -5.62 -10.03 -2.86
CA GLY A 33 -6.65 -9.84 -1.83
C GLY A 33 -6.36 -8.64 -0.94
N ALA A 34 -5.09 -8.39 -0.63
CA ALA A 34 -4.67 -7.23 0.13
C ALA A 34 -4.98 -5.92 -0.61
N VAL A 35 -4.66 -5.86 -1.90
CA VAL A 35 -4.98 -4.70 -2.73
C VAL A 35 -6.49 -4.47 -2.79
N TRP A 36 -7.26 -5.54 -2.87
CA TRP A 36 -8.72 -5.46 -2.90
C TRP A 36 -9.29 -4.86 -1.61
N LYS A 37 -8.74 -5.28 -0.47
CA LYS A 37 -9.12 -4.68 0.82
C LYS A 37 -8.80 -3.19 0.87
N LEU A 38 -7.64 -2.78 0.35
CA LEU A 38 -7.28 -1.37 0.26
C LEU A 38 -8.24 -0.58 -0.63
N THR A 39 -8.65 -1.14 -1.75
CA THR A 39 -9.65 -0.52 -2.63
C THR A 39 -10.94 -0.26 -1.86
N ARG A 40 -11.41 -1.22 -1.10
CA ARG A 40 -12.63 -1.08 -0.28
C ARG A 40 -12.46 -0.06 0.83
N GLU A 41 -11.32 -0.05 1.49
CA GLU A 41 -11.05 0.84 2.61
C GLU A 41 -10.90 2.29 2.18
N THR A 42 -10.25 2.54 1.05
CA THR A 42 -9.91 3.89 0.60
C THR A 42 -10.84 4.44 -0.46
N GLY A 43 -11.54 3.57 -1.18
CA GLY A 43 -12.34 3.97 -2.34
C GLY A 43 -11.51 4.21 -3.61
N TYR A 44 -10.19 4.08 -3.55
CA TYR A 44 -9.35 4.25 -4.72
C TYR A 44 -9.38 3.02 -5.61
N SER A 45 -9.31 3.22 -6.93
CA SER A 45 -9.06 2.17 -7.89
C SER A 45 -7.59 2.14 -8.21
N PHE A 46 -6.91 1.06 -7.86
CA PHE A 46 -5.46 0.93 -8.06
C PHE A 46 -5.16 0.22 -9.38
N ARG A 47 -4.27 0.81 -10.15
CA ARG A 47 -3.78 0.23 -11.39
C ARG A 47 -2.32 -0.12 -11.23
N MET A 48 -1.96 -1.38 -11.54
CA MET A 48 -0.59 -1.84 -11.38
C MET A 48 0.35 -1.08 -12.31
N ASP A 49 1.43 -0.54 -11.72
CA ASP A 49 2.51 0.10 -12.46
C ASP A 49 3.64 -0.90 -12.70
N TYR A 50 4.18 -1.49 -11.64
CA TYR A 50 5.14 -2.58 -11.81
C TYR A 50 5.06 -3.58 -10.64
N ASN A 51 5.63 -4.76 -10.89
CA ASN A 51 5.58 -5.90 -9.98
C ASN A 51 6.92 -6.64 -10.02
N THR A 52 7.60 -6.71 -8.88
CA THR A 52 8.85 -7.46 -8.73
C THR A 52 8.63 -8.80 -8.00
N GLY A 53 7.37 -9.21 -7.82
CA GLY A 53 7.01 -10.39 -7.03
C GLY A 53 6.62 -10.00 -5.61
N ASP A 54 7.60 -9.73 -4.77
CA ASP A 54 7.37 -9.40 -3.35
C ASP A 54 6.95 -7.95 -3.12
N PHE A 55 7.26 -7.08 -4.06
CA PHE A 55 7.00 -5.65 -3.99
C PHE A 55 6.26 -5.21 -5.24
N ARG A 56 5.20 -4.41 -5.06
CA ARG A 56 4.40 -3.88 -6.17
C ARG A 56 4.14 -2.41 -5.99
N ARG A 57 4.09 -1.70 -7.10
CA ARG A 57 3.63 -0.32 -7.13
C ARG A 57 2.37 -0.20 -7.96
N TYR A 58 1.42 0.56 -7.44
CA TYR A 58 0.16 0.87 -8.11
C TYR A 58 -0.01 2.37 -8.20
N ASN A 59 -0.74 2.81 -9.23
CA ASN A 59 -1.15 4.20 -9.38
C ASN A 59 -2.66 4.29 -9.28
N VAL A 60 -3.15 5.46 -8.85
CA VAL A 60 -4.56 5.79 -8.92
C VAL A 60 -4.76 6.63 -10.19
N PRO A 61 -5.46 6.12 -11.23
CA PRO A 61 -5.64 6.86 -12.48
C PRO A 61 -6.27 8.23 -12.25
N ARG A 62 -5.75 9.24 -12.92
CA ARG A 62 -6.22 10.63 -12.87
C ARG A 62 -6.03 11.31 -11.51
N ALA A 63 -5.23 10.73 -10.64
CA ALA A 63 -4.89 11.32 -9.36
C ALA A 63 -3.38 11.25 -9.16
N ALA A 64 -2.82 12.23 -8.44
CA ALA A 64 -1.41 12.23 -8.09
C ALA A 64 -1.19 11.38 -6.84
N ILE A 65 -1.57 10.10 -6.91
CA ILE A 65 -1.54 9.15 -5.80
C ILE A 65 -0.92 7.85 -6.27
N CYS A 66 -0.03 7.30 -5.47
CA CYS A 66 0.54 5.97 -5.69
C CYS A 66 0.45 5.14 -4.41
N MET A 67 0.58 3.84 -4.59
CA MET A 67 0.57 2.89 -3.48
C MET A 67 1.69 1.88 -3.68
N PHE A 68 2.45 1.65 -2.61
CA PHE A 68 3.48 0.62 -2.55
C PHE A 68 3.00 -0.46 -1.60
N ILE A 69 3.14 -1.71 -1.98
CA ILE A 69 2.72 -2.83 -1.15
C ILE A 69 3.74 -3.96 -1.22
N GLU A 70 4.03 -4.58 -0.07
CA GLU A 70 4.97 -5.68 0.06
C GLU A 70 4.50 -6.65 1.13
N TRP A 71 5.08 -7.84 1.14
CA TRP A 71 4.89 -8.79 2.23
C TRP A 71 5.43 -8.19 3.52
N ALA A 72 4.68 -8.34 4.61
CA ALA A 72 5.08 -7.86 5.93
C ALA A 72 5.45 -9.03 6.83
N ASP A 73 6.69 -9.03 7.32
CA ASP A 73 7.10 -9.92 8.38
C ASP A 73 6.82 -9.28 9.75
N ASP A 74 7.10 -10.01 10.83
CA ASP A 74 6.86 -9.51 12.18
C ASP A 74 7.66 -8.25 12.49
N ASN A 75 8.85 -8.10 11.92
CA ASN A 75 9.68 -6.90 12.13
C ASN A 75 9.00 -5.66 11.54
N ILE A 76 8.43 -5.78 10.34
CA ILE A 76 7.71 -4.68 9.71
C ILE A 76 6.45 -4.34 10.52
N VAL A 77 5.71 -5.36 10.94
CA VAL A 77 4.50 -5.15 11.76
C VAL A 77 4.84 -4.40 13.06
N ASP A 78 5.91 -4.80 13.71
CA ASP A 78 6.34 -4.17 14.98
C ASP A 78 6.88 -2.75 14.76
N GLN A 79 7.51 -2.49 13.62
CA GLN A 79 8.07 -1.18 13.30
C GLN A 79 6.98 -0.14 13.03
N TYR A 80 5.85 -0.55 12.46
CA TYR A 80 4.78 0.37 12.05
C TYR A 80 3.52 0.18 12.91
N LEU A 81 3.66 0.42 14.22
CA LEU A 81 2.55 0.25 15.17
C LEU A 81 1.39 1.23 14.90
N ASN A 82 1.67 2.36 14.27
CA ASN A 82 0.66 3.37 13.94
C ASN A 82 -0.05 3.11 12.61
N ALA A 83 0.37 2.08 11.86
CA ALA A 83 -0.31 1.73 10.62
C ALA A 83 -1.73 1.22 10.91
N LYS A 84 -2.67 1.62 10.06
CA LYS A 84 -4.04 1.14 10.18
C LYS A 84 -4.10 -0.34 9.82
N ARG A 85 -4.74 -1.14 10.65
CA ARG A 85 -4.89 -2.57 10.42
C ARG A 85 -6.25 -2.86 9.79
N ILE A 86 -6.23 -3.58 8.70
CA ILE A 86 -7.44 -3.98 7.99
C ILE A 86 -7.40 -5.45 7.56
#